data_a4b6fde2f86a33bd64310c9201163428
#
_entry.id   a4b6fde2f86a33bd64310c9201163428
#
_cell.length_a   1.000
_cell.length_b   1.000
_cell.length_c   1.000
_cell.angle_alpha   90.00
_cell.angle_beta   90.00
_cell.angle_gamma   90.00
#
_symmetry.space_group_name_H-M   'P 1'
#
loop_
_entity.id
_entity.type
_entity.pdbx_description
1 polymer ?
#
loop_
_entity_poly.entity_id
_entity_poly.type
_entity_poly.pdbx_seq_one_letter_code
_entity_poly.pdbx_strand_id
1 'polypeptide(L)'
;LEQLLKGDEKIWASSLRVGDTVAAGISKPTTLSISQRGVFLVMSYTGSYTTLQGATDDGVCRMSMKIKNSSGRVYISDPIFLHNLFTPGRVKDTTQPAAAAGNQLQFPGLPWITVFRPNDDITHEVQNDATFVNSWEMAYHGVWIIG
;
A
#
# COMPACT_ATOMS: atom_id res chain seq x y z
N LEU A 1 -22.35 12.38 -10.14
CA LEU A 1 -22.92 11.41 -9.19
C LEU A 1 -24.32 10.96 -9.56
N GLU A 2 -25.19 11.88 -9.98
CA GLU A 2 -26.56 11.53 -10.41
C GLU A 2 -26.58 10.68 -11.68
N GLN A 3 -25.64 10.84 -12.60
CA GLN A 3 -25.51 10.00 -13.79
C GLN A 3 -25.04 8.59 -13.46
N LEU A 4 -24.19 8.44 -12.45
CA LEU A 4 -23.73 7.13 -11.95
C LEU A 4 -24.82 6.34 -11.22
N LEU A 5 -25.84 7.04 -10.70
CA LEU A 5 -26.96 6.42 -9.97
C LEU A 5 -28.17 6.08 -10.85
N LYS A 6 -28.19 6.50 -12.12
CA LYS A 6 -29.34 6.32 -13.02
C LYS A 6 -29.21 5.16 -14.01
N GLY A 7 -28.07 4.48 -14.06
CA GLY A 7 -27.85 3.36 -14.97
C GLY A 7 -27.93 2.00 -14.28
N ASP A 8 -27.79 0.94 -15.08
CA ASP A 8 -27.60 -0.44 -14.59
C ASP A 8 -26.23 -0.67 -13.96
N GLU A 9 -25.49 0.39 -13.69
CA GLU A 9 -24.18 0.36 -13.09
C GLU A 9 -24.25 -0.05 -11.62
N LYS A 10 -23.47 -1.05 -11.28
CA LYS A 10 -23.32 -1.50 -9.90
C LYS A 10 -22.13 -0.82 -9.26
N ILE A 11 -22.38 -0.13 -8.17
CA ILE A 11 -21.36 0.57 -7.40
C ILE A 11 -21.34 -0.01 -5.99
N TRP A 12 -20.17 -0.45 -5.54
CA TRP A 12 -20.01 -0.89 -4.15
C TRP A 12 -18.63 -0.56 -3.59
N ALA A 13 -18.61 -0.26 -2.30
CA ALA A 13 -17.37 -0.05 -1.57
C ALA A 13 -16.61 -1.37 -1.41
N SER A 14 -15.29 -1.30 -1.54
CA SER A 14 -14.41 -2.45 -1.40
C SER A 14 -13.00 -2.03 -1.02
N SER A 15 -12.19 -3.02 -0.70
CA SER A 15 -10.75 -2.85 -0.48
C SER A 15 -9.98 -3.90 -1.28
N LEU A 16 -8.90 -3.47 -1.91
CA LEU A 16 -7.97 -4.32 -2.62
C LEU A 16 -6.67 -4.42 -1.82
N ARG A 17 -6.30 -5.62 -1.47
CA ARG A 17 -5.12 -5.92 -0.66
C ARG A 17 -3.99 -6.45 -1.52
N VAL A 18 -2.77 -5.99 -1.24
CA VAL A 18 -1.53 -6.50 -1.80
C VAL A 18 -0.47 -6.51 -0.71
N GLY A 19 0.37 -7.51 -0.71
CA GLY A 19 1.45 -7.61 0.25
C GLY A 19 2.36 -8.78 -0.04
N ASP A 20 3.54 -8.77 0.54
CA ASP A 20 4.53 -9.82 0.35
C ASP A 20 5.59 -9.78 1.46
N THR A 21 6.42 -10.81 1.43
CA THR A 21 7.61 -10.93 2.27
C THR A 21 8.83 -10.78 1.39
N VAL A 22 9.75 -9.91 1.79
CA VAL A 22 10.96 -9.58 1.02
C VAL A 22 12.19 -10.00 1.81
N ALA A 23 13.03 -10.84 1.20
CA ALA A 23 14.27 -11.29 1.80
C ALA A 23 15.27 -10.12 1.97
N ALA A 24 16.24 -10.32 2.87
CA ALA A 24 17.28 -9.34 3.14
C ALA A 24 18.07 -8.95 1.88
N GLY A 25 18.25 -7.66 1.66
CA GLY A 25 19.04 -7.11 0.55
C GLY A 25 18.44 -7.31 -0.84
N ILE A 26 17.17 -7.72 -0.95
CA ILE A 26 16.53 -8.05 -2.22
C ILE A 26 15.46 -7.01 -2.59
N SER A 27 15.34 -6.78 -3.91
CA SER A 27 14.20 -6.09 -4.51
C SER A 27 13.22 -7.12 -5.07
N LYS A 28 11.94 -7.01 -4.70
CA LYS A 28 10.91 -7.96 -5.13
C LYS A 28 9.68 -7.21 -5.66
N PRO A 29 9.26 -7.49 -6.91
CA PRO A 29 8.01 -6.99 -7.43
C PRO A 29 6.84 -7.84 -6.94
N THR A 30 5.74 -7.20 -6.58
CA THR A 30 4.47 -7.85 -6.22
C THR A 30 3.34 -7.16 -6.97
N THR A 31 2.52 -7.93 -7.66
CA THR A 31 1.52 -7.42 -8.59
C THR A 31 0.11 -7.62 -8.03
N LEU A 32 -0.68 -6.55 -8.08
CA LEU A 32 -2.11 -6.56 -7.87
C LEU A 32 -2.80 -6.50 -9.23
N SER A 33 -3.49 -7.56 -9.61
CA SER A 33 -4.22 -7.63 -10.88
C SER A 33 -5.66 -7.17 -10.71
N ILE A 34 -6.08 -6.25 -11.57
CA ILE A 34 -7.44 -5.70 -11.54
C ILE A 34 -8.35 -6.54 -12.44
N SER A 35 -9.52 -6.89 -11.90
CA SER A 35 -10.52 -7.69 -12.61
C SER A 35 -10.95 -7.04 -13.94
N GLN A 36 -11.29 -7.87 -14.91
CA GLN A 36 -11.84 -7.45 -16.20
C GLN A 36 -13.23 -6.80 -16.12
N ARG A 37 -13.90 -6.93 -14.97
CA ARG A 37 -15.33 -6.63 -14.86
C ARG A 37 -15.66 -5.18 -14.55
N GLY A 38 -14.68 -4.36 -14.21
CA GLY A 38 -15.00 -2.99 -13.81
C GLY A 38 -13.79 -2.10 -13.59
N VAL A 39 -14.11 -0.88 -13.21
CA VAL A 39 -13.15 0.15 -12.82
C VAL A 39 -13.13 0.22 -11.29
N PHE A 40 -11.96 0.29 -10.68
CA PHE A 40 -11.81 0.54 -9.26
C PHE A 40 -11.33 1.97 -9.05
N LEU A 41 -12.20 2.80 -8.47
CA LEU A 41 -11.85 4.14 -8.06
C LEU A 41 -11.22 4.10 -6.66
N VAL A 42 -9.92 4.29 -6.60
CA VAL A 42 -9.18 4.39 -5.33
C VAL A 42 -9.44 5.76 -4.71
N MET A 43 -9.79 5.79 -3.44
CA MET A 43 -10.02 7.01 -2.68
C MET A 43 -8.98 7.21 -1.57
N SER A 44 -8.49 6.13 -1.01
CA SER A 44 -7.47 6.15 0.03
C SER A 44 -6.68 4.84 0.04
N TYR A 45 -5.60 4.82 0.78
CA TYR A 45 -4.86 3.59 1.05
C TYR A 45 -4.35 3.56 2.49
N THR A 46 -4.12 2.34 2.97
CA THR A 46 -3.47 2.06 4.25
C THR A 46 -2.34 1.07 4.03
N GLY A 47 -1.40 1.02 4.95
CA GLY A 47 -0.32 0.06 4.85
C GLY A 47 0.33 -0.23 6.18
N SER A 48 1.05 -1.34 6.22
CA SER A 48 1.83 -1.79 7.35
C SER A 48 3.12 -2.47 6.89
N TYR A 49 4.09 -2.52 7.75
CA TYR A 49 5.39 -3.14 7.45
C TYR A 49 6.09 -3.56 8.74
N THR A 50 7.00 -4.53 8.63
CA THR A 50 7.90 -4.90 9.71
C THR A 50 9.24 -4.18 9.59
N THR A 51 9.96 -4.08 10.69
CA THR A 51 11.24 -3.36 10.80
C THR A 51 12.34 -4.22 11.42
N LEU A 52 12.35 -5.50 11.04
CA LEU A 52 13.32 -6.46 11.58
C LEU A 52 14.72 -6.24 11.02
N GLN A 53 15.69 -6.23 11.93
CA GLN A 53 17.10 -6.14 11.60
C GLN A 53 17.83 -7.22 12.42
N GLY A 54 18.22 -8.31 11.76
CA GLY A 54 18.70 -9.49 12.46
C GLY A 54 17.60 -10.09 13.36
N ALA A 55 17.92 -10.49 14.58
CA ALA A 55 16.96 -11.06 15.53
C ALA A 55 16.14 -10.01 16.30
N THR A 56 16.33 -8.73 16.01
CA THR A 56 15.73 -7.61 16.75
C THR A 56 14.90 -6.73 15.85
N ASP A 57 13.87 -6.13 16.41
CA ASP A 57 13.11 -5.05 15.79
C ASP A 57 13.62 -3.71 16.35
N ASP A 58 14.34 -2.94 15.54
CA ASP A 58 14.85 -1.64 15.95
C ASP A 58 13.90 -0.47 15.54
N GLY A 59 12.78 -0.81 14.95
CA GLY A 59 11.76 0.15 14.51
C GLY A 59 12.20 1.09 13.39
N VAL A 60 13.30 0.82 12.71
CA VAL A 60 13.78 1.62 11.58
C VAL A 60 13.33 0.97 10.28
N CYS A 61 12.54 1.70 9.50
CA CYS A 61 12.11 1.21 8.18
C CYS A 61 13.28 1.22 7.20
N ARG A 62 13.56 0.05 6.61
CA ARG A 62 14.58 -0.13 5.58
C ARG A 62 13.99 -0.62 4.26
N MET A 63 12.68 -0.64 4.16
CA MET A 63 12.00 -0.95 2.91
C MET A 63 11.54 0.31 2.21
N SER A 64 11.75 0.35 0.91
CA SER A 64 11.27 1.41 0.01
C SER A 64 10.48 0.81 -1.15
N MET A 65 9.56 1.57 -1.71
CA MET A 65 8.63 1.10 -2.73
C MET A 65 8.55 2.04 -3.92
N LYS A 66 8.46 1.44 -5.11
CA LYS A 66 8.00 2.09 -6.36
C LYS A 66 6.68 1.45 -6.78
N ILE A 67 5.81 2.22 -7.41
CA ILE A 67 4.52 1.74 -7.91
C ILE A 67 4.32 2.16 -9.35
N LYS A 68 4.02 1.19 -10.21
CA LYS A 68 3.70 1.40 -11.63
C LYS A 68 2.59 0.45 -12.08
N ASN A 69 1.91 0.77 -13.18
CA ASN A 69 0.98 -0.16 -13.79
C ASN A 69 1.48 -0.68 -15.14
N SER A 70 0.85 -1.73 -15.63
CA SER A 70 1.19 -2.39 -16.91
C SER A 70 0.93 -1.52 -18.14
N SER A 71 0.07 -0.52 -18.02
CA SER A 71 -0.22 0.45 -19.11
C SER A 71 0.83 1.57 -19.22
N GLY A 72 1.92 1.49 -18.46
CA GLY A 72 3.03 2.43 -18.50
C GLY A 72 2.88 3.64 -17.59
N ARG A 73 1.78 3.74 -16.83
CA ARG A 73 1.61 4.81 -15.84
C ARG A 73 2.47 4.54 -14.61
N VAL A 74 3.31 5.50 -14.28
CA VAL A 74 4.14 5.46 -13.08
C VAL A 74 3.49 6.30 -12.01
N TYR A 75 3.15 5.69 -10.87
CA TYR A 75 2.57 6.39 -9.72
C TYR A 75 3.65 6.91 -8.78
N ILE A 76 4.67 6.09 -8.52
CA ILE A 76 5.82 6.43 -7.70
C ILE A 76 7.08 6.01 -8.46
N SER A 77 7.81 6.99 -9.01
CA SER A 77 9.00 6.76 -9.83
C SER A 77 10.27 6.55 -9.00
N ASP A 78 10.39 7.32 -7.93
CA ASP A 78 11.53 7.22 -7.01
C ASP A 78 11.13 6.40 -5.78
N PRO A 79 12.04 5.56 -5.24
CA PRO A 79 11.72 4.77 -4.08
C PRO A 79 11.37 5.64 -2.88
N ILE A 80 10.23 5.39 -2.27
CA ILE A 80 9.80 6.05 -1.05
C ILE A 80 9.83 5.02 0.08
N PHE A 81 10.45 5.36 1.21
CA PHE A 81 10.42 4.49 2.39
C PHE A 81 9.00 4.30 2.88
N LEU A 82 8.67 3.06 3.29
CA LEU A 82 7.31 2.70 3.66
C LEU A 82 6.79 3.50 4.85
N HIS A 83 7.65 3.95 5.76
CA HIS A 83 7.23 4.80 6.87
C HIS A 83 6.71 6.17 6.39
N ASN A 84 7.25 6.71 5.30
CA ASN A 84 6.76 7.95 4.69
C ASN A 84 5.52 7.72 3.82
N LEU A 85 5.41 6.54 3.23
CA LEU A 85 4.29 6.19 2.36
C LEU A 85 3.03 5.85 3.15
N PHE A 86 3.17 5.12 4.27
CA PHE A 86 2.03 4.59 5.02
C PHE A 86 1.66 5.40 6.26
N THR A 87 2.60 6.15 6.81
CA THR A 87 2.38 6.94 8.03
C THR A 87 3.11 8.26 7.97
N PRO A 88 2.53 9.29 7.34
CA PRO A 88 3.20 10.59 7.25
C PRO A 88 3.44 11.17 8.65
N GLY A 89 4.66 11.62 8.88
CA GLY A 89 5.02 12.36 10.08
C GLY A 89 5.12 11.55 11.38
N ARG A 90 5.25 10.24 11.30
CA ARG A 90 5.45 9.43 12.52
C ARG A 90 6.85 9.69 13.08
N VAL A 91 6.87 10.37 14.23
CA VAL A 91 8.06 10.42 15.06
C VAL A 91 8.05 9.16 15.93
N LYS A 92 9.08 8.33 15.83
CA LYS A 92 9.28 7.23 16.76
C LYS A 92 9.57 7.81 18.14
N ASP A 93 8.66 7.61 19.07
CA ASP A 93 8.95 7.87 20.47
C ASP A 93 9.69 6.66 21.06
N THR A 94 11.02 6.79 21.16
CA THR A 94 11.88 5.74 21.70
C THR A 94 11.81 5.66 23.23
N THR A 95 11.08 6.57 23.86
CA THR A 95 10.96 6.62 25.34
C THR A 95 9.76 5.82 25.85
N GLN A 96 8.84 5.41 24.98
CA GLN A 96 7.68 4.64 25.37
C GLN A 96 8.00 3.15 25.52
N PRO A 97 7.54 2.53 26.63
CA PRO A 97 7.70 1.08 26.79
C PRO A 97 6.97 0.31 25.68
N ALA A 98 7.48 -0.85 25.32
CA ALA A 98 6.93 -1.68 24.24
C ALA A 98 5.43 -2.00 24.38
N ALA A 99 4.92 -2.03 25.63
CA ALA A 99 3.49 -2.22 25.92
C ALA A 99 2.61 -1.02 25.50
N ALA A 100 3.19 0.16 25.32
CA ALA A 100 2.48 1.35 24.84
C ALA A 100 2.44 1.45 23.30
N ALA A 101 3.15 0.58 22.58
CA ALA A 101 3.15 0.53 21.12
C ALA A 101 1.77 0.17 20.52
N GLY A 102 0.83 -0.32 21.34
CA GLY A 102 -0.56 -0.56 20.93
C GLY A 102 -1.41 0.70 20.73
N ASN A 103 -0.93 1.86 21.16
CA ASN A 103 -1.63 3.14 21.00
C ASN A 103 -1.15 3.92 19.77
N GLN A 104 -0.84 3.22 18.69
CA GLN A 104 -0.54 3.87 17.41
C GLN A 104 -1.78 4.59 16.94
N LEU A 105 -1.65 5.90 16.67
CA LEU A 105 -2.71 6.66 16.04
C LEU A 105 -3.08 5.97 14.72
N GLN A 106 -4.27 5.40 14.68
CA GLN A 106 -4.82 4.86 13.43
C GLN A 106 -5.26 6.04 12.57
N PHE A 107 -4.50 6.35 11.56
CA PHE A 107 -4.94 7.31 10.56
C PHE A 107 -6.02 6.65 9.68
N PRO A 108 -7.07 7.39 9.29
CA PRO A 108 -8.18 6.86 8.48
C PRO A 108 -7.79 6.58 7.02
N GLY A 109 -6.56 6.30 6.74
CA GLY A 109 -6.02 6.11 5.40
C GLY A 109 -5.50 7.41 4.79
N LEU A 110 -4.51 7.27 3.92
CA LEU A 110 -3.94 8.39 3.19
C LEU A 110 -4.78 8.67 1.94
N PRO A 111 -5.21 9.92 1.70
CA PRO A 111 -6.00 10.24 0.52
C PRO A 111 -5.16 10.03 -0.74
N TRP A 112 -5.68 9.25 -1.65
CA TRP A 112 -5.09 9.07 -2.98
C TRP A 112 -6.17 8.73 -3.97
N ILE A 113 -6.56 9.70 -4.77
CA ILE A 113 -7.60 9.54 -5.77
C ILE A 113 -6.96 9.14 -7.09
N THR A 114 -7.19 7.89 -7.48
CA THR A 114 -6.76 7.37 -8.77
C THR A 114 -7.72 6.29 -9.27
N VAL A 115 -7.56 5.90 -10.51
CA VAL A 115 -8.42 4.90 -11.16
C VAL A 115 -7.57 3.72 -11.60
N PHE A 116 -7.94 2.52 -11.16
CA PHE A 116 -7.44 1.28 -11.70
C PHE A 116 -8.42 0.76 -12.75
N ARG A 117 -7.93 0.59 -13.96
CA ARG A 117 -8.74 0.15 -15.09
C ARG A 117 -8.83 -1.38 -15.15
N PRO A 118 -9.84 -1.92 -15.86
CA PRO A 118 -9.90 -3.36 -16.10
C PRO A 118 -8.61 -3.86 -16.75
N ASN A 119 -8.13 -5.00 -16.29
CA ASN A 119 -6.90 -5.66 -16.72
C ASN A 119 -5.58 -4.90 -16.40
N ASP A 120 -5.62 -3.83 -15.62
CA ASP A 120 -4.39 -3.24 -15.11
C ASP A 120 -3.70 -4.21 -14.13
N ASP A 121 -2.39 -4.28 -14.22
CA ASP A 121 -1.52 -4.92 -13.25
C ASP A 121 -0.71 -3.84 -12.53
N ILE A 122 -0.97 -3.67 -11.25
CA ILE A 122 -0.30 -2.67 -10.43
C ILE A 122 0.88 -3.33 -9.74
N THR A 123 2.08 -3.00 -10.16
CA THR A 123 3.31 -3.59 -9.65
C THR A 123 3.92 -2.72 -8.57
N HIS A 124 4.11 -3.32 -7.40
CA HIS A 124 4.78 -2.74 -6.25
C HIS A 124 6.17 -3.35 -6.16
N GLU A 125 7.19 -2.59 -6.48
CA GLU A 125 8.57 -3.02 -6.38
C GLU A 125 9.14 -2.55 -5.04
N VAL A 126 9.41 -3.50 -4.15
CA VAL A 126 9.88 -3.23 -2.79
C VAL A 126 11.32 -3.69 -2.64
N GLN A 127 12.19 -2.75 -2.27
CA GLN A 127 13.58 -3.00 -1.90
C GLN A 127 13.67 -3.11 -0.38
N ASN A 128 14.25 -4.19 0.11
CA ASN A 128 14.53 -4.39 1.54
C ASN A 128 16.03 -4.30 1.80
N ASP A 129 16.47 -3.20 2.41
CA ASP A 129 17.89 -2.97 2.74
C ASP A 129 18.27 -3.47 4.15
N ALA A 130 17.36 -4.15 4.84
CA ALA A 130 17.63 -4.78 6.11
C ALA A 130 18.48 -6.05 5.96
N THR A 131 19.07 -6.50 7.06
CA THR A 131 19.80 -7.78 7.13
C THR A 131 18.89 -8.96 7.46
N PHE A 132 17.59 -8.73 7.54
CA PHE A 132 16.59 -9.75 7.84
C PHE A 132 15.37 -9.64 6.92
N VAL A 133 14.59 -10.71 6.87
CA VAL A 133 13.34 -10.76 6.11
C VAL A 133 12.32 -9.83 6.73
N ASN A 134 11.71 -8.96 5.91
CA ASN A 134 10.64 -8.08 6.32
C ASN A 134 9.40 -8.28 5.45
N SER A 135 8.24 -8.00 6.02
CA SER A 135 6.95 -8.11 5.34
C SER A 135 6.29 -6.75 5.24
N TRP A 136 5.50 -6.57 4.21
CA TRP A 136 4.70 -5.38 4.01
C TRP A 136 3.31 -5.75 3.49
N GLU A 137 2.38 -4.88 3.72
CA GLU A 137 1.01 -4.99 3.23
C GLU A 137 0.46 -3.60 2.93
N MET A 138 -0.31 -3.50 1.86
CA MET A 138 -0.99 -2.27 1.46
C MET A 138 -2.42 -2.61 1.05
N ALA A 139 -3.37 -1.77 1.42
CA ALA A 139 -4.76 -1.89 1.02
C ALA A 139 -5.22 -0.60 0.36
N TYR A 140 -5.82 -0.72 -0.81
CA TYR A 140 -6.49 0.35 -1.51
C TYR A 140 -7.97 0.32 -1.18
N HIS A 141 -8.50 1.42 -0.69
CA HIS A 141 -9.90 1.57 -0.32
C HIS A 141 -10.63 2.44 -1.34
N GLY A 142 -11.76 1.99 -1.79
CA GLY A 142 -12.49 2.73 -2.80
C GLY A 142 -13.79 2.06 -3.21
N VAL A 143 -14.17 2.28 -4.44
CA VAL A 143 -15.43 1.75 -4.99
C VAL A 143 -15.20 1.08 -6.33
N TRP A 144 -15.87 -0.06 -6.52
CA TRP A 144 -16.02 -0.68 -7.81
C TRP A 144 -17.17 -0.04 -8.57
N ILE A 145 -16.95 0.21 -9.85
CA ILE A 145 -17.95 0.68 -10.79
C ILE A 145 -18.00 -0.35 -11.92
N ILE A 146 -19.10 -1.08 -12.00
CA ILE A 146 -19.35 -2.11 -13.02
C ILE A 146 -20.57 -1.70 -13.85
N GLY A 147 -20.37 -1.58 -15.13
CA GLY A 147 -21.40 -1.27 -16.07
C GLY A 147 -21.79 -2.44 -16.96
#